data_2d1d3c02db1d7c4eb9d0c9241cbc9b6a
#
_entry.id   2d1d3c02db1d7c4eb9d0c9241cbc9b6a
#
_cell.length_a   1.000
_cell.length_b   1.000
_cell.length_c   1.000
_cell.angle_alpha   90.00
_cell.angle_beta   90.00
_cell.angle_gamma   90.00
#
_symmetry.space_group_name_H-M   'P 1'
#
loop_
_entity.id
_entity.type
_entity.pdbx_description
1 polymer ?
#
loop_
_entity_poly.entity_id
_entity_poly.type
_entity_poly.pdbx_seq_one_letter_code
_entity_poly.pdbx_strand_id
1 'polypeptide(L)'
;AVWLRSQVCKVYPEYFGWFDVWVDGLETKSKEDVAKEARNIAENWISTTNYAKSVFSGVAGWYDRYPRIPFGRATTYTRDNFDKFKLAFPFLQSLNRGFKELLPRRWSNQKSAVDTIDSRFVVPETVFTTITVNKSFRTAAHRDAGDFADGLSNLLVVGSGDYTGGYLIFPEYRIAVNVRPGDLLLVSNHEIIHGNTEIKLTSPDAERISLVCYLRENMLELGSYEYETTREQYVIDRRTNKEHHHYRPLWNGVSPGMWDEQEWYDYLETKLGRDTVAKYHPKAYQTSSTLGDLF
;
A
#
# COMPACT_ATOMS: atom_id res chain seq x y z
N ALA A 1 28.80 6.86 8.22
CA ALA A 1 28.47 6.15 6.98
C ALA A 1 29.70 5.46 6.38
N VAL A 2 30.77 6.17 6.02
CA VAL A 2 31.97 5.59 5.40
C VAL A 2 32.62 4.50 6.25
N TRP A 3 32.73 4.70 7.56
CA TRP A 3 33.30 3.72 8.47
C TRP A 3 32.43 2.45 8.57
N LEU A 4 31.11 2.59 8.70
CA LEU A 4 30.20 1.46 8.75
C LEU A 4 30.25 0.64 7.45
N ARG A 5 30.29 1.31 6.29
CA ARG A 5 30.50 0.67 4.99
C ARG A 5 31.79 -0.14 4.97
N SER A 6 32.89 0.42 5.48
CA SER A 6 34.16 -0.29 5.54
C SER A 6 34.14 -1.53 6.43
N GLN A 7 33.32 -1.55 7.49
CA GLN A 7 33.15 -2.73 8.35
C GLN A 7 32.29 -3.81 7.65
N VAL A 8 31.21 -3.42 6.97
CA VAL A 8 30.40 -4.35 6.15
C VAL A 8 31.29 -5.00 5.08
N CYS A 9 32.10 -4.23 4.37
CA CYS A 9 32.97 -4.75 3.33
C CYS A 9 34.14 -5.63 3.85
N LYS A 10 34.55 -5.50 5.11
CA LYS A 10 35.49 -6.43 5.73
C LYS A 10 34.85 -7.80 6.03
N VAL A 11 33.59 -7.82 6.41
CA VAL A 11 32.87 -9.07 6.71
C VAL A 11 32.35 -9.71 5.44
N TYR A 12 31.93 -8.91 4.49
CA TYR A 12 31.34 -9.32 3.22
C TYR A 12 31.97 -8.49 2.08
N PRO A 13 33.16 -8.89 1.57
CA PRO A 13 33.88 -8.14 0.54
C PRO A 13 33.08 -7.89 -0.75
N GLU A 14 32.18 -8.81 -1.08
CA GLU A 14 31.28 -8.72 -2.24
C GLU A 14 30.34 -7.51 -2.19
N TYR A 15 30.11 -6.93 -1.01
CA TYR A 15 29.31 -5.72 -0.86
C TYR A 15 30.11 -4.42 -0.98
N PHE A 16 31.40 -4.53 -1.25
CA PHE A 16 32.23 -3.34 -1.42
C PHE A 16 31.72 -2.46 -2.54
N GLY A 17 31.36 -1.23 -2.18
CA GLY A 17 30.79 -0.27 -3.13
C GLY A 17 29.28 -0.39 -3.36
N TRP A 18 28.58 -1.34 -2.72
CA TRP A 18 27.16 -1.59 -2.97
C TRP A 18 26.22 -0.63 -2.24
N PHE A 19 26.61 -0.12 -1.06
CA PHE A 19 25.74 0.76 -0.32
C PHE A 19 26.50 1.76 0.55
N ASP A 20 25.87 2.90 0.74
CA ASP A 20 26.17 3.86 1.78
C ASP A 20 25.15 3.71 2.90
N VAL A 21 25.60 3.86 4.16
CA VAL A 21 24.72 3.73 5.32
C VAL A 21 24.64 5.08 6.00
N TRP A 22 23.42 5.57 6.15
CA TRP A 22 23.12 6.74 6.95
C TRP A 22 22.54 6.30 8.28
N VAL A 23 23.22 6.59 9.38
CA VAL A 23 22.80 6.25 10.74
C VAL A 23 23.10 7.43 11.66
N ASP A 24 22.05 8.00 12.24
CA ASP A 24 22.20 9.05 13.23
C ASP A 24 22.84 8.51 14.52
N GLY A 25 23.65 9.32 15.18
CA GLY A 25 24.31 8.96 16.44
C GLY A 25 25.39 7.87 16.31
N LEU A 26 25.91 7.64 15.12
CA LEU A 26 26.94 6.62 14.87
C LEU A 26 28.25 6.93 15.61
N GLU A 27 28.56 8.20 15.79
CA GLU A 27 29.72 8.70 16.51
C GLU A 27 29.65 8.43 18.01
N THR A 28 28.46 8.17 18.55
CA THR A 28 28.24 7.86 19.99
C THR A 28 28.25 6.37 20.28
N LYS A 29 28.26 5.51 19.25
CA LYS A 29 28.25 4.05 19.38
C LYS A 29 29.68 3.50 19.51
N SER A 30 29.85 2.42 20.25
CA SER A 30 31.10 1.67 20.28
C SER A 30 31.43 1.04 18.92
N LYS A 31 32.71 0.74 18.67
CA LYS A 31 33.13 0.06 17.44
C LYS A 31 32.49 -1.32 17.30
N GLU A 32 32.30 -2.02 18.40
CA GLU A 32 31.65 -3.32 18.47
C GLU A 32 30.19 -3.25 18.08
N ASP A 33 29.46 -2.24 18.59
CA ASP A 33 28.05 -2.02 18.25
C ASP A 33 27.88 -1.68 16.77
N VAL A 34 28.73 -0.83 16.23
CA VAL A 34 28.69 -0.48 14.80
C VAL A 34 29.04 -1.68 13.91
N ALA A 35 30.01 -2.52 14.32
CA ALA A 35 30.34 -3.76 13.61
C ALA A 35 29.18 -4.78 13.63
N LYS A 36 28.46 -4.86 14.75
CA LYS A 36 27.26 -5.69 14.87
C LYS A 36 26.13 -5.18 13.97
N GLU A 37 25.92 -3.87 13.94
CA GLU A 37 24.97 -3.22 13.07
C GLU A 37 25.29 -3.46 11.59
N ALA A 38 26.56 -3.32 11.21
CA ALA A 38 27.03 -3.58 9.85
C ALA A 38 26.74 -5.02 9.40
N ARG A 39 26.96 -6.00 10.28
CA ARG A 39 26.62 -7.41 9.99
C ARG A 39 25.12 -7.60 9.81
N ASN A 40 24.32 -7.05 10.69
CA ASN A 40 22.87 -7.14 10.60
C ASN A 40 22.35 -6.57 9.26
N ILE A 41 22.89 -5.43 8.82
CA ILE A 41 22.53 -4.84 7.52
C ILE A 41 22.93 -5.78 6.38
N ALA A 42 24.17 -6.28 6.37
CA ALA A 42 24.68 -7.14 5.31
C ALA A 42 23.91 -8.46 5.20
N GLU A 43 23.63 -9.13 6.34
CA GLU A 43 22.90 -10.39 6.38
C GLU A 43 21.47 -10.28 5.84
N ASN A 44 20.86 -9.10 5.96
CA ASN A 44 19.47 -8.88 5.54
C ASN A 44 19.34 -8.18 4.17
N TRP A 45 20.42 -7.62 3.65
CA TRP A 45 20.44 -6.81 2.44
C TRP A 45 19.91 -7.53 1.20
N ILE A 46 20.34 -8.76 1.01
CA ILE A 46 20.03 -9.56 -0.17
C ILE A 46 18.81 -10.46 0.00
N SER A 47 18.13 -10.39 1.15
CA SER A 47 16.98 -11.25 1.37
C SER A 47 15.83 -10.86 0.44
N THR A 48 15.37 -11.81 -0.35
CA THR A 48 14.17 -11.70 -1.19
C THR A 48 13.01 -12.51 -0.63
N THR A 49 13.17 -13.11 0.55
CA THR A 49 12.18 -14.00 1.17
C THR A 49 11.89 -13.54 2.59
N ASN A 50 10.61 -13.49 2.93
CA ASN A 50 10.17 -13.26 4.30
C ASN A 50 10.20 -14.57 5.08
N TYR A 51 11.01 -14.63 6.14
CA TYR A 51 11.13 -15.81 6.99
C TYR A 51 10.28 -15.74 8.26
N ALA A 52 9.43 -14.72 8.39
CA ALA A 52 8.56 -14.58 9.55
C ALA A 52 7.51 -15.71 9.58
N LYS A 53 7.46 -16.43 10.70
CA LYS A 53 6.43 -17.47 10.95
C LYS A 53 5.06 -16.85 11.20
N SER A 54 5.01 -15.65 11.74
CA SER A 54 3.80 -14.86 11.95
C SER A 54 4.04 -13.44 11.46
N VAL A 55 3.08 -12.91 10.72
CA VAL A 55 3.14 -11.56 10.17
C VAL A 55 2.11 -10.72 10.91
N PHE A 56 2.59 -9.77 11.71
CA PHE A 56 1.75 -8.75 12.34
C PHE A 56 1.66 -7.54 11.42
N SER A 57 0.88 -7.70 10.37
CA SER A 57 0.60 -6.66 9.40
C SER A 57 -0.90 -6.53 9.20
N GLY A 58 -1.38 -5.31 9.15
CA GLY A 58 -2.79 -5.00 8.89
C GLY A 58 -2.90 -3.81 7.95
N VAL A 59 -4.07 -3.68 7.34
CA VAL A 59 -4.34 -2.58 6.41
C VAL A 59 -5.64 -1.91 6.80
N ALA A 60 -5.61 -0.58 6.90
CA ALA A 60 -6.78 0.27 7.08
C ALA A 60 -7.00 1.15 5.83
N GLY A 61 -8.20 1.71 5.68
CA GLY A 61 -8.59 2.50 4.53
C GLY A 61 -9.34 1.67 3.50
N TRP A 62 -9.07 1.94 2.22
CA TRP A 62 -9.84 1.36 1.12
C TRP A 62 -8.93 0.68 0.10
N TYR A 63 -9.52 -0.28 -0.61
CA TYR A 63 -8.91 -1.03 -1.69
C TYR A 63 -9.62 -0.78 -3.02
N ASP A 64 -8.84 -0.76 -4.06
CA ASP A 64 -9.23 -0.84 -5.46
C ASP A 64 -9.87 -2.19 -5.83
N ARG A 65 -10.29 -2.29 -7.06
CA ARG A 65 -10.79 -3.52 -7.66
C ARG A 65 -9.67 -4.54 -7.80
N TYR A 66 -10.01 -5.78 -7.59
CA TYR A 66 -9.14 -6.92 -7.80
C TYR A 66 -9.91 -8.00 -8.57
N PRO A 67 -9.28 -8.84 -9.40
CA PRO A 67 -10.02 -9.81 -10.23
C PRO A 67 -11.02 -10.69 -9.49
N ARG A 68 -10.72 -11.07 -8.24
CA ARG A 68 -11.65 -11.86 -7.40
C ARG A 68 -12.63 -11.03 -6.61
N ILE A 69 -12.40 -9.73 -6.49
CA ILE A 69 -13.20 -8.77 -5.73
C ILE A 69 -13.28 -7.50 -6.58
N PRO A 70 -14.14 -7.50 -7.63
CA PRO A 70 -14.11 -6.51 -8.68
C PRO A 70 -14.89 -5.23 -8.33
N PHE A 71 -14.75 -4.74 -7.10
CA PHE A 71 -15.35 -3.49 -6.63
C PHE A 71 -14.42 -2.80 -5.63
N GLY A 72 -14.51 -1.46 -5.58
CA GLY A 72 -13.87 -0.65 -4.55
C GLY A 72 -14.52 -0.91 -3.19
N ARG A 73 -13.72 -1.04 -2.14
CA ARG A 73 -14.22 -1.44 -0.83
C ARG A 73 -13.36 -0.95 0.32
N ALA A 74 -13.95 -0.85 1.49
CA ALA A 74 -13.20 -0.74 2.74
C ALA A 74 -12.39 -2.03 3.01
N THR A 75 -11.23 -1.89 3.63
CA THR A 75 -10.52 -3.05 4.20
C THR A 75 -11.38 -3.69 5.30
N THR A 76 -11.15 -4.95 5.60
CA THR A 76 -11.89 -5.65 6.67
C THR A 76 -11.79 -4.89 8.00
N TYR A 77 -10.59 -4.44 8.36
CA TYR A 77 -10.41 -3.65 9.58
C TYR A 77 -11.25 -2.36 9.57
N THR A 78 -11.21 -1.61 8.47
CA THR A 78 -11.96 -0.34 8.35
C THR A 78 -13.45 -0.56 8.41
N ARG A 79 -13.96 -1.58 7.72
CA ARG A 79 -15.39 -1.93 7.75
C ARG A 79 -15.85 -2.29 9.17
N ASP A 80 -15.09 -3.14 9.86
CA ASP A 80 -15.51 -3.72 11.14
C ASP A 80 -15.15 -2.81 12.34
N ASN A 81 -14.24 -1.84 12.19
CA ASN A 81 -13.73 -0.97 13.24
C ASN A 81 -13.64 0.50 12.83
N PHE A 82 -14.59 0.99 12.03
CA PHE A 82 -14.54 2.34 11.48
C PHE A 82 -14.42 3.43 12.55
N ASP A 83 -15.11 3.28 13.68
CA ASP A 83 -15.04 4.24 14.79
C ASP A 83 -13.63 4.30 15.41
N LYS A 84 -12.93 3.19 15.49
CA LYS A 84 -11.53 3.16 15.92
C LYS A 84 -10.61 3.79 14.87
N PHE A 85 -10.85 3.51 13.59
CA PHE A 85 -10.06 4.09 12.51
C PHE A 85 -10.18 5.61 12.46
N LYS A 86 -11.39 6.16 12.69
CA LYS A 86 -11.61 7.62 12.78
C LYS A 86 -10.74 8.30 13.84
N LEU A 87 -10.40 7.63 14.93
CA LEU A 87 -9.54 8.19 15.95
C LEU A 87 -8.11 8.46 15.45
N ALA A 88 -7.68 7.79 14.39
CA ALA A 88 -6.39 8.02 13.76
C ALA A 88 -6.38 9.20 12.77
N PHE A 89 -7.53 9.73 12.35
CA PHE A 89 -7.60 10.77 11.33
C PHE A 89 -6.79 12.02 11.65
N PRO A 90 -6.85 12.62 12.87
CA PRO A 90 -6.03 13.79 13.18
C PRO A 90 -4.53 13.55 13.03
N PHE A 91 -4.08 12.34 13.36
CA PHE A 91 -2.69 11.93 13.20
C PHE A 91 -2.33 11.79 11.71
N LEU A 92 -3.15 11.11 10.90
CA LEU A 92 -2.94 10.96 9.46
C LEU A 92 -2.96 12.31 8.73
N GLN A 93 -3.83 13.22 9.14
CA GLN A 93 -3.86 14.61 8.66
C GLN A 93 -2.58 15.36 9.00
N SER A 94 -1.97 15.09 10.16
CA SER A 94 -0.67 15.67 10.52
C SER A 94 0.45 15.19 9.59
N LEU A 95 0.48 13.89 9.27
CA LEU A 95 1.42 13.35 8.28
C LEU A 95 1.22 13.98 6.90
N ASN A 96 -0.03 14.12 6.47
CA ASN A 96 -0.37 14.79 5.22
C ASN A 96 0.12 16.25 5.18
N ARG A 97 0.03 16.98 6.29
CA ARG A 97 0.61 18.34 6.39
C ARG A 97 2.12 18.31 6.25
N GLY A 98 2.81 17.39 6.92
CA GLY A 98 4.26 17.20 6.77
C GLY A 98 4.66 16.90 5.32
N PHE A 99 3.92 16.04 4.64
CA PHE A 99 4.15 15.78 3.21
C PHE A 99 3.99 17.05 2.37
N LYS A 100 2.92 17.81 2.58
CA LYS A 100 2.67 19.06 1.86
C LYS A 100 3.77 20.11 2.09
N GLU A 101 4.26 20.23 3.32
CA GLU A 101 5.31 21.20 3.69
C GLU A 101 6.67 20.80 3.13
N LEU A 102 7.04 19.53 3.21
CA LEU A 102 8.34 19.05 2.78
C LEU A 102 8.47 18.96 1.25
N LEU A 103 7.43 18.49 0.56
CA LEU A 103 7.44 18.25 -0.90
C LEU A 103 6.15 18.75 -1.56
N PRO A 104 5.88 20.08 -1.57
CA PRO A 104 4.60 20.64 -1.97
C PRO A 104 4.20 20.30 -3.40
N ARG A 105 5.16 20.19 -4.33
CA ARG A 105 4.88 19.82 -5.71
C ARG A 105 4.40 18.37 -5.84
N ARG A 106 5.08 17.41 -5.19
CA ARG A 106 4.67 16.01 -5.20
C ARG A 106 3.33 15.81 -4.50
N TRP A 107 3.15 16.49 -3.37
CA TRP A 107 1.86 16.51 -2.69
C TRP A 107 0.73 17.04 -3.59
N SER A 108 0.95 18.11 -4.32
CA SER A 108 -0.04 18.70 -5.22
C SER A 108 -0.42 17.74 -6.36
N ASN A 109 0.56 17.03 -6.92
CA ASN A 109 0.28 16.02 -7.95
C ASN A 109 -0.63 14.90 -7.39
N GLN A 110 -0.27 14.37 -6.23
CA GLN A 110 -1.06 13.32 -5.57
C GLN A 110 -2.45 13.83 -5.15
N LYS A 111 -2.55 15.08 -4.70
CA LYS A 111 -3.82 15.71 -4.34
C LYS A 111 -4.74 15.84 -5.56
N SER A 112 -4.21 16.27 -6.69
CA SER A 112 -4.97 16.36 -7.93
C SER A 112 -5.52 15.00 -8.38
N ALA A 113 -4.74 13.92 -8.21
CA ALA A 113 -5.19 12.57 -8.49
C ALA A 113 -6.29 12.13 -7.49
N VAL A 114 -6.08 12.34 -6.19
CA VAL A 114 -7.05 12.00 -5.14
C VAL A 114 -8.38 12.75 -5.32
N ASP A 115 -8.36 13.98 -5.82
CA ASP A 115 -9.57 14.78 -6.03
C ASP A 115 -10.49 14.21 -7.12
N THR A 116 -10.02 13.26 -7.92
CA THR A 116 -10.85 12.53 -8.89
C THR A 116 -11.59 11.34 -8.27
N ILE A 117 -11.17 10.90 -7.10
CA ILE A 117 -11.74 9.76 -6.37
C ILE A 117 -12.93 10.26 -5.52
N ASP A 118 -14.00 9.46 -5.42
CA ASP A 118 -15.08 9.75 -4.47
C ASP A 118 -14.50 9.86 -3.05
N SER A 119 -14.77 10.98 -2.39
CA SER A 119 -14.15 11.32 -1.09
C SER A 119 -14.39 10.28 0.01
N ARG A 120 -15.39 9.42 -0.15
CA ARG A 120 -15.69 8.32 0.77
C ARG A 120 -14.69 7.15 0.66
N PHE A 121 -13.83 7.15 -0.35
CA PHE A 121 -12.70 6.21 -0.50
C PHE A 121 -11.35 6.82 -0.11
N VAL A 122 -11.35 8.00 0.49
CA VAL A 122 -10.14 8.74 0.86
C VAL A 122 -10.16 9.00 2.36
N VAL A 123 -9.00 8.94 3.02
CA VAL A 123 -8.88 9.40 4.40
C VAL A 123 -9.16 10.91 4.44
N PRO A 124 -10.13 11.38 5.22
CA PRO A 124 -10.56 12.77 5.20
C PRO A 124 -9.41 13.77 5.36
N GLU A 125 -9.40 14.82 4.51
CA GLU A 125 -8.39 15.89 4.52
C GLU A 125 -6.95 15.41 4.27
N THR A 126 -6.78 14.27 3.60
CA THR A 126 -5.46 13.74 3.23
C THR A 126 -5.38 13.41 1.74
N VAL A 127 -4.20 12.97 1.31
CA VAL A 127 -3.95 12.39 0.00
C VAL A 127 -3.76 10.87 0.06
N PHE A 128 -4.30 10.21 1.08
CA PHE A 128 -4.14 8.79 1.33
C PHE A 128 -5.46 8.03 1.16
N THR A 129 -5.39 6.86 0.53
CA THR A 129 -6.51 5.91 0.46
C THR A 129 -6.29 4.71 1.37
N THR A 130 -5.03 4.38 1.63
CA THR A 130 -4.66 3.12 2.27
C THR A 130 -3.51 3.34 3.26
N ILE A 131 -3.57 2.66 4.39
CA ILE A 131 -2.55 2.67 5.42
C ILE A 131 -2.18 1.22 5.76
N THR A 132 -0.93 0.86 5.53
CA THR A 132 -0.37 -0.40 6.02
C THR A 132 0.26 -0.19 7.38
N VAL A 133 -0.03 -1.08 8.32
CA VAL A 133 0.49 -1.05 9.70
C VAL A 133 1.25 -2.35 9.94
N ASN A 134 2.54 -2.25 10.22
CA ASN A 134 3.40 -3.40 10.47
C ASN A 134 3.98 -3.32 11.89
N LYS A 135 3.78 -4.38 12.69
CA LYS A 135 4.35 -4.49 14.03
C LYS A 135 5.57 -5.41 14.01
N SER A 136 6.75 -4.84 14.26
CA SER A 136 8.03 -5.58 14.35
C SER A 136 8.25 -6.55 13.20
N PHE A 137 7.74 -6.22 12.01
CA PHE A 137 7.77 -7.08 10.83
C PHE A 137 8.91 -6.69 9.91
N ARG A 138 9.75 -7.67 9.59
CA ARG A 138 10.79 -7.54 8.57
C ARG A 138 10.20 -7.80 7.19
N THR A 139 10.36 -6.85 6.31
CA THR A 139 9.96 -6.94 4.91
C THR A 139 11.14 -7.34 4.04
N ALA A 140 10.99 -8.35 3.20
CA ALA A 140 11.94 -8.69 2.16
C ALA A 140 12.05 -7.57 1.11
N ALA A 141 13.10 -7.58 0.30
CA ALA A 141 13.26 -6.62 -0.78
C ALA A 141 12.15 -6.77 -1.83
N HIS A 142 11.45 -5.67 -2.13
CA HIS A 142 10.32 -5.62 -3.06
C HIS A 142 10.08 -4.20 -3.57
N ARG A 143 9.16 -4.05 -4.51
CA ARG A 143 8.52 -2.78 -4.89
C ARG A 143 7.05 -2.85 -4.59
N ASP A 144 6.45 -1.74 -4.20
CA ASP A 144 5.00 -1.63 -3.98
C ASP A 144 4.30 -1.30 -5.31
N ALA A 145 4.08 -2.32 -6.14
CA ALA A 145 3.54 -2.17 -7.49
C ALA A 145 2.15 -1.51 -7.56
N GLY A 146 1.45 -1.42 -6.45
CA GLY A 146 0.12 -0.82 -6.38
C GLY A 146 0.08 0.63 -5.92
N ASP A 147 1.22 1.25 -5.59
CA ASP A 147 1.28 2.64 -5.17
C ASP A 147 1.23 3.58 -6.38
N PHE A 148 0.65 4.75 -6.19
CA PHE A 148 0.55 5.79 -7.23
C PHE A 148 1.94 6.25 -7.68
N ALA A 149 2.24 6.09 -8.97
CA ALA A 149 3.58 6.29 -9.52
C ALA A 149 4.10 7.73 -9.35
N ASP A 150 3.26 8.75 -9.56
CA ASP A 150 3.64 10.16 -9.40
C ASP A 150 3.58 10.67 -7.96
N GLY A 151 3.20 9.80 -7.01
CA GLY A 151 3.07 10.11 -5.60
C GLY A 151 4.28 9.69 -4.77
N LEU A 152 4.07 9.74 -3.46
CA LEU A 152 5.02 9.23 -2.47
C LEU A 152 4.27 8.54 -1.33
N SER A 153 4.83 7.45 -0.86
CA SER A 153 4.40 6.81 0.38
C SER A 153 5.00 7.56 1.57
N ASN A 154 4.18 7.78 2.58
CA ASN A 154 4.59 8.40 3.84
C ASN A 154 4.84 7.30 4.86
N LEU A 155 6.10 7.01 5.13
CA LEU A 155 6.51 6.02 6.10
C LEU A 155 6.86 6.69 7.42
N LEU A 156 6.24 6.21 8.49
CA LEU A 156 6.48 6.65 9.85
C LEU A 156 6.73 5.45 10.75
N VAL A 157 7.56 5.65 11.76
CA VAL A 157 7.76 4.66 12.83
C VAL A 157 7.23 5.24 14.15
N VAL A 158 6.50 4.44 14.89
CA VAL A 158 6.12 4.68 16.28
C VAL A 158 6.49 3.45 17.11
N GLY A 159 6.67 3.63 18.41
CA GLY A 159 7.00 2.52 19.30
C GLY A 159 7.55 2.98 20.64
N SER A 160 7.87 2.00 21.46
CA SER A 160 8.43 2.15 22.79
C SER A 160 9.53 1.12 23.02
N GLY A 161 10.35 1.33 24.07
CA GLY A 161 11.43 0.43 24.44
C GLY A 161 12.57 0.38 23.44
N ASP A 162 13.51 -0.52 23.67
CA ASP A 162 14.72 -0.63 22.91
C ASP A 162 14.66 -1.75 21.87
N TYR A 163 15.14 -1.44 20.66
CA TYR A 163 15.29 -2.41 19.60
C TYR A 163 16.52 -2.09 18.73
N THR A 164 17.01 -3.09 18.02
CA THR A 164 18.08 -2.95 17.02
C THR A 164 17.58 -3.35 15.64
N GLY A 165 18.26 -2.92 14.58
CA GLY A 165 17.85 -3.18 13.21
C GLY A 165 16.67 -2.32 12.77
N GLY A 166 15.88 -2.81 11.82
CA GLY A 166 14.76 -2.09 11.23
C GLY A 166 15.17 -0.97 10.28
N TYR A 167 16.40 -1.01 9.77
CA TYR A 167 16.85 -0.07 8.74
C TYR A 167 16.06 -0.31 7.46
N LEU A 168 15.55 0.75 6.87
CA LEU A 168 15.01 0.71 5.53
C LEU A 168 16.16 0.76 4.52
N ILE A 169 16.26 -0.25 3.68
CA ILE A 169 17.37 -0.41 2.72
C ILE A 169 16.89 -0.21 1.29
N PHE A 170 17.72 0.50 0.51
CA PHE A 170 17.51 0.79 -0.90
C PHE A 170 18.73 0.29 -1.68
N PRO A 171 18.73 -0.99 -2.14
CA PRO A 171 19.89 -1.63 -2.75
C PRO A 171 20.42 -0.89 -3.98
N GLU A 172 19.53 -0.43 -4.83
CA GLU A 172 19.87 0.27 -6.07
C GLU A 172 20.66 1.56 -5.82
N TYR A 173 20.40 2.23 -4.68
CA TYR A 173 21.06 3.47 -4.27
C TYR A 173 22.19 3.25 -3.26
N ARG A 174 22.37 2.02 -2.77
CA ARG A 174 23.35 1.68 -1.74
C ARG A 174 23.15 2.47 -0.45
N ILE A 175 21.88 2.66 -0.07
CA ILE A 175 21.48 3.45 1.09
C ILE A 175 20.73 2.56 2.08
N ALA A 176 21.02 2.73 3.37
CA ALA A 176 20.22 2.24 4.48
C ALA A 176 19.84 3.42 5.38
N VAL A 177 18.56 3.59 5.63
CA VAL A 177 18.01 4.68 6.45
C VAL A 177 17.55 4.14 7.79
N ASN A 178 18.03 4.76 8.87
CA ASN A 178 17.63 4.41 10.22
C ASN A 178 16.35 5.18 10.62
N VAL A 179 15.21 4.70 10.17
CA VAL A 179 13.90 5.32 10.53
C VAL A 179 13.53 4.94 11.96
N ARG A 180 13.47 5.92 12.84
CA ARG A 180 13.19 5.78 14.27
C ARG A 180 11.83 6.34 14.65
N PRO A 181 11.33 6.06 15.87
CA PRO A 181 10.08 6.63 16.34
C PRO A 181 10.07 8.16 16.25
N GLY A 182 9.05 8.68 15.55
CA GLY A 182 8.90 10.11 15.29
C GLY A 182 9.44 10.59 13.93
N ASP A 183 10.23 9.78 13.23
CA ASP A 183 10.71 10.13 11.89
C ASP A 183 9.61 9.95 10.86
N LEU A 184 9.50 10.91 9.93
CA LEU A 184 8.70 10.84 8.72
C LEU A 184 9.62 10.71 7.51
N LEU A 185 9.48 9.62 6.77
CA LEU A 185 10.18 9.40 5.51
C LEU A 185 9.18 9.44 4.33
N LEU A 186 9.49 10.25 3.33
CA LEU A 186 8.76 10.32 2.07
C LEU A 186 9.55 9.55 1.01
N VAL A 187 8.93 8.52 0.41
CA VAL A 187 9.64 7.60 -0.48
C VAL A 187 8.76 7.13 -1.63
N SER A 188 9.35 6.95 -2.83
CA SER A 188 8.69 6.32 -3.98
C SER A 188 8.83 4.80 -3.89
N ASN A 189 7.95 4.18 -3.12
CA ASN A 189 7.93 2.72 -2.97
C ASN A 189 7.56 1.98 -4.25
N HIS A 190 6.88 2.63 -5.17
CA HIS A 190 6.51 2.08 -6.47
C HIS A 190 7.74 1.84 -7.36
N GLU A 191 8.67 2.80 -7.39
CA GLU A 191 9.81 2.78 -8.31
C GLU A 191 11.03 2.06 -7.73
N ILE A 192 11.22 2.15 -6.41
CA ILE A 192 12.47 1.80 -5.76
C ILE A 192 12.35 0.46 -5.04
N ILE A 193 13.30 -0.45 -5.31
CA ILE A 193 13.43 -1.68 -4.52
C ILE A 193 13.82 -1.29 -3.10
N HIS A 194 13.03 -1.75 -2.15
CA HIS A 194 13.25 -1.50 -0.73
C HIS A 194 12.88 -2.71 0.12
N GLY A 195 13.35 -2.71 1.34
CA GLY A 195 13.09 -3.71 2.36
C GLY A 195 13.68 -3.24 3.67
N ASN A 196 13.47 -3.98 4.73
CA ASN A 196 14.09 -3.62 6.00
C ASN A 196 14.88 -4.76 6.62
N THR A 197 15.92 -4.41 7.37
CA THR A 197 16.71 -5.37 8.12
C THR A 197 15.89 -5.98 9.25
N GLU A 198 16.37 -7.09 9.79
CA GLU A 198 15.75 -7.74 10.95
C GLU A 198 15.59 -6.74 12.11
N ILE A 199 14.45 -6.83 12.79
CA ILE A 199 14.14 -6.05 13.98
C ILE A 199 14.29 -6.97 15.17
N LYS A 200 15.20 -6.62 16.09
CA LYS A 200 15.41 -7.36 17.34
C LYS A 200 15.00 -6.48 18.52
N LEU A 201 13.90 -6.85 19.17
CA LEU A 201 13.46 -6.20 20.40
C LEU A 201 14.43 -6.57 21.52
N THR A 202 14.94 -5.59 22.26
CA THR A 202 15.98 -5.77 23.26
C THR A 202 15.52 -5.45 24.67
N SER A 203 14.33 -4.86 24.84
CA SER A 203 13.65 -4.75 26.14
C SER A 203 12.29 -5.48 26.10
N PRO A 204 11.77 -5.96 27.24
CA PRO A 204 10.53 -6.73 27.32
C PRO A 204 9.28 -5.99 26.82
N ASP A 205 9.29 -4.68 26.97
CA ASP A 205 8.21 -3.75 26.56
C ASP A 205 8.47 -3.08 25.20
N ALA A 206 9.51 -3.53 24.49
CA ALA A 206 9.84 -2.97 23.19
C ALA A 206 8.79 -3.29 22.13
N GLU A 207 8.39 -2.27 21.44
CA GLU A 207 7.46 -2.35 20.33
C GLU A 207 7.87 -1.38 19.23
N ARG A 208 7.91 -1.88 17.99
CA ARG A 208 8.13 -1.05 16.80
C ARG A 208 6.98 -1.24 15.84
N ILE A 209 6.28 -0.16 15.57
CA ILE A 209 5.19 -0.13 14.61
C ILE A 209 5.59 0.82 13.48
N SER A 210 5.52 0.35 12.24
CA SER A 210 5.65 1.23 11.08
C SER A 210 4.31 1.39 10.39
N LEU A 211 4.02 2.62 10.00
CA LEU A 211 2.86 2.96 9.20
C LEU A 211 3.35 3.41 7.82
N VAL A 212 2.68 2.95 6.79
CA VAL A 212 2.89 3.40 5.41
C VAL A 212 1.56 3.92 4.90
N CYS A 213 1.47 5.24 4.67
CA CYS A 213 0.27 5.90 4.18
C CYS A 213 0.48 6.25 2.70
N TYR A 214 -0.42 5.80 1.83
CA TYR A 214 -0.24 5.92 0.39
C TYR A 214 -1.56 6.04 -0.37
N LEU A 215 -1.46 6.47 -1.62
CA LEU A 215 -2.52 6.38 -2.62
C LEU A 215 -2.28 5.11 -3.45
N ARG A 216 -3.29 4.26 -3.60
CA ARG A 216 -3.23 3.14 -4.55
C ARG A 216 -3.61 3.62 -5.94
N GLU A 217 -2.78 3.28 -6.94
CA GLU A 217 -2.95 3.68 -8.33
C GLU A 217 -4.35 3.36 -8.87
N ASN A 218 -4.79 2.13 -8.74
CA ASN A 218 -6.07 1.68 -9.30
C ASN A 218 -7.30 2.25 -8.57
N MET A 219 -7.12 2.99 -7.48
CA MET A 219 -8.23 3.75 -6.88
C MET A 219 -8.76 4.84 -7.82
N LEU A 220 -7.92 5.31 -8.74
CA LEU A 220 -8.30 6.29 -9.78
C LEU A 220 -9.32 5.73 -10.79
N GLU A 221 -9.42 4.40 -10.90
CA GLU A 221 -10.37 3.73 -11.78
C GLU A 221 -11.75 3.50 -11.14
N LEU A 222 -11.92 3.85 -9.86
CA LEU A 222 -13.18 3.64 -9.17
C LEU A 222 -14.26 4.59 -9.68
N GLY A 223 -15.48 4.08 -9.67
CA GLY A 223 -16.67 4.91 -9.84
C GLY A 223 -17.04 5.65 -8.55
N SER A 224 -18.24 6.23 -8.52
CA SER A 224 -18.77 6.79 -7.28
C SER A 224 -18.95 5.69 -6.23
N TYR A 225 -19.07 6.07 -4.98
CA TYR A 225 -19.33 5.14 -3.89
C TYR A 225 -20.60 4.30 -4.14
N GLU A 226 -21.67 4.92 -4.63
CA GLU A 226 -22.91 4.23 -5.01
C GLU A 226 -22.68 3.21 -6.12
N TYR A 227 -21.87 3.56 -7.11
CA TYR A 227 -21.52 2.64 -8.20
C TYR A 227 -20.76 1.42 -7.67
N GLU A 228 -19.74 1.63 -6.84
CA GLU A 228 -18.92 0.54 -6.30
C GLU A 228 -19.71 -0.34 -5.32
N THR A 229 -20.57 0.23 -4.48
CA THR A 229 -21.44 -0.55 -3.59
C THR A 229 -22.50 -1.34 -4.36
N THR A 230 -22.99 -0.81 -5.48
CA THR A 230 -23.89 -1.56 -6.39
C THR A 230 -23.14 -2.73 -7.05
N ARG A 231 -21.88 -2.54 -7.43
CA ARG A 231 -21.01 -3.64 -7.91
C ARG A 231 -20.78 -4.71 -6.84
N GLU A 232 -20.53 -4.30 -5.61
CA GLU A 232 -20.39 -5.22 -4.48
C GLU A 232 -21.65 -6.05 -4.29
N GLN A 233 -22.83 -5.41 -4.28
CA GLN A 233 -24.12 -6.09 -4.11
C GLN A 233 -24.39 -7.06 -5.25
N TYR A 234 -24.11 -6.67 -6.49
CA TYR A 234 -24.25 -7.54 -7.66
C TYR A 234 -23.39 -8.82 -7.53
N VAL A 235 -22.16 -8.69 -7.04
CA VAL A 235 -21.28 -9.85 -6.81
C VAL A 235 -21.81 -10.73 -5.68
N ILE A 236 -22.29 -10.13 -4.60
CA ILE A 236 -22.85 -10.85 -3.45
C ILE A 236 -24.09 -11.63 -3.86
N ASP A 237 -25.04 -11.00 -4.55
CA ASP A 237 -26.29 -11.61 -4.97
C ASP A 237 -26.03 -12.87 -5.81
N ARG A 238 -25.09 -12.80 -6.74
CA ARG A 238 -24.74 -13.96 -7.59
C ARG A 238 -24.03 -15.06 -6.83
N ARG A 239 -23.12 -14.72 -5.95
CA ARG A 239 -22.37 -15.71 -5.15
C ARG A 239 -23.24 -16.40 -4.10
N THR A 240 -24.34 -15.83 -3.74
CA THR A 240 -25.30 -16.39 -2.78
C THR A 240 -26.48 -17.10 -3.43
N ASN A 241 -26.81 -16.78 -4.68
CA ASN A 241 -27.87 -17.44 -5.42
C ASN A 241 -27.42 -18.85 -5.86
N LYS A 242 -28.06 -19.89 -5.31
CA LYS A 242 -27.75 -21.29 -5.58
C LYS A 242 -27.97 -21.70 -7.04
N GLU A 243 -28.85 -21.01 -7.74
CA GLU A 243 -29.20 -21.28 -9.14
C GLU A 243 -28.26 -20.57 -10.12
N HIS A 244 -27.45 -19.64 -9.63
CA HIS A 244 -26.55 -18.88 -10.46
C HIS A 244 -25.22 -19.62 -10.64
N HIS A 245 -24.67 -19.61 -11.86
CA HIS A 245 -23.39 -20.27 -12.18
C HIS A 245 -22.19 -19.70 -11.39
N HIS A 246 -22.29 -18.50 -10.82
CA HIS A 246 -21.31 -17.92 -9.92
C HIS A 246 -21.54 -18.28 -8.43
N TYR A 247 -22.43 -19.19 -8.13
CA TYR A 247 -22.65 -19.64 -6.75
C TYR A 247 -21.32 -20.10 -6.13
N ARG A 248 -20.99 -19.52 -4.97
CA ARG A 248 -19.64 -19.60 -4.39
C ARG A 248 -19.05 -21.01 -4.24
N PRO A 249 -19.80 -22.05 -3.85
CA PRO A 249 -19.27 -23.41 -3.78
C PRO A 249 -18.88 -24.01 -5.14
N LEU A 250 -19.48 -23.51 -6.22
CA LEU A 250 -19.23 -24.01 -7.58
C LEU A 250 -18.21 -23.16 -8.33
N TRP A 251 -17.97 -21.92 -7.87
CA TRP A 251 -17.10 -20.97 -8.52
C TRP A 251 -15.77 -20.81 -7.77
N ASN A 252 -14.66 -21.06 -8.44
CA ASN A 252 -13.32 -20.98 -7.84
C ASN A 252 -12.77 -19.56 -7.68
N GLY A 253 -13.53 -18.54 -8.06
CA GLY A 253 -13.17 -17.14 -7.90
C GLY A 253 -12.13 -16.61 -8.87
N VAL A 254 -11.79 -17.34 -9.89
CA VAL A 254 -10.82 -16.96 -10.94
C VAL A 254 -11.53 -16.99 -12.28
N SER A 255 -12.09 -15.87 -12.70
CA SER A 255 -12.68 -15.84 -14.03
C SER A 255 -12.73 -14.44 -14.62
N PRO A 256 -12.16 -14.24 -15.81
CA PRO A 256 -12.47 -13.08 -16.63
C PRO A 256 -13.95 -13.03 -17.04
N GLY A 257 -14.67 -14.14 -17.00
CA GLY A 257 -16.10 -14.24 -17.31
C GLY A 257 -17.05 -14.02 -16.12
N MET A 258 -16.59 -13.39 -15.04
CA MET A 258 -17.46 -13.08 -13.88
C MET A 258 -18.59 -12.11 -14.22
N TRP A 259 -18.42 -11.31 -15.23
CA TRP A 259 -19.37 -10.31 -15.66
C TRP A 259 -19.99 -10.73 -16.99
N ASP A 260 -21.27 -11.01 -16.95
CA ASP A 260 -22.10 -10.84 -18.14
C ASP A 260 -22.39 -9.34 -18.26
N GLU A 261 -21.90 -8.72 -19.33
CA GLU A 261 -21.99 -7.26 -19.49
C GLU A 261 -23.44 -6.80 -19.55
N GLN A 262 -24.30 -7.52 -20.28
CA GLN A 262 -25.70 -7.14 -20.42
C GLN A 262 -26.43 -7.27 -19.10
N GLU A 263 -26.26 -8.38 -18.39
CA GLU A 263 -26.88 -8.60 -17.07
C GLU A 263 -26.41 -7.56 -16.04
N TRP A 264 -25.12 -7.16 -16.12
CA TRP A 264 -24.61 -6.07 -15.29
C TRP A 264 -25.25 -4.72 -15.63
N TYR A 265 -25.40 -4.40 -16.92
CA TYR A 265 -26.03 -3.14 -17.33
C TYR A 265 -27.48 -3.07 -16.90
N ASP A 266 -28.26 -4.13 -17.07
CA ASP A 266 -29.65 -4.22 -16.64
C ASP A 266 -29.78 -4.08 -15.13
N TYR A 267 -28.89 -4.71 -14.36
CA TYR A 267 -28.83 -4.59 -12.91
C TYR A 267 -28.51 -3.16 -12.48
N LEU A 268 -27.50 -2.57 -13.09
CA LEU A 268 -27.06 -1.20 -12.78
C LEU A 268 -28.14 -0.18 -13.14
N GLU A 269 -28.78 -0.32 -14.28
CA GLU A 269 -29.90 0.55 -14.70
C GLU A 269 -31.06 0.48 -13.71
N THR A 270 -31.39 -0.73 -13.26
CA THR A 270 -32.44 -0.94 -12.26
C THR A 270 -32.11 -0.26 -10.92
N LYS A 271 -30.84 -0.24 -10.50
CA LYS A 271 -30.43 0.28 -9.19
C LYS A 271 -30.10 1.77 -9.20
N LEU A 272 -29.43 2.26 -10.23
CA LEU A 272 -28.87 3.63 -10.28
C LEU A 272 -29.34 4.44 -11.50
N GLY A 273 -30.15 3.85 -12.36
CA GLY A 273 -30.72 4.51 -13.53
C GLY A 273 -29.83 4.52 -14.75
N ARG A 274 -30.46 4.80 -15.89
CA ARG A 274 -29.84 4.77 -17.22
C ARG A 274 -28.65 5.71 -17.37
N ASP A 275 -28.71 6.90 -16.78
CA ASP A 275 -27.64 7.90 -16.87
C ASP A 275 -26.35 7.39 -16.24
N THR A 276 -26.44 6.59 -15.17
CA THR A 276 -25.29 5.97 -14.54
C THR A 276 -24.67 4.93 -15.46
N VAL A 277 -25.48 4.11 -16.14
CA VAL A 277 -24.97 3.14 -17.13
C VAL A 277 -24.27 3.89 -18.27
N ALA A 278 -24.90 4.94 -18.83
CA ALA A 278 -24.31 5.73 -19.90
C ALA A 278 -22.99 6.41 -19.49
N LYS A 279 -22.90 6.86 -18.25
CA LYS A 279 -21.69 7.49 -17.69
C LYS A 279 -20.51 6.52 -17.61
N TYR A 280 -20.71 5.35 -17.02
CA TYR A 280 -19.64 4.39 -16.77
C TYR A 280 -19.43 3.39 -17.90
N HIS A 281 -20.45 3.18 -18.74
CA HIS A 281 -20.46 2.24 -19.85
C HIS A 281 -21.03 2.90 -21.11
N PRO A 282 -20.35 3.88 -21.69
CA PRO A 282 -20.89 4.66 -22.81
C PRO A 282 -21.21 3.83 -24.06
N LYS A 283 -20.68 2.60 -24.15
CA LYS A 283 -20.97 1.64 -25.22
C LYS A 283 -22.21 0.78 -24.96
N ALA A 284 -22.77 0.75 -23.76
CA ALA A 284 -23.89 -0.10 -23.38
C ALA A 284 -25.14 0.09 -24.24
N TYR A 285 -25.33 1.30 -24.76
CA TYR A 285 -26.48 1.66 -25.61
C TYR A 285 -26.09 1.96 -27.06
N GLN A 286 -24.84 1.74 -27.45
CA GLN A 286 -24.45 1.81 -28.85
C GLN A 286 -24.98 0.54 -29.52
N THR A 287 -26.06 0.70 -30.31
CA THR A 287 -26.44 -0.33 -31.27
C THR A 287 -25.22 -0.60 -32.15
N SER A 288 -24.77 -1.86 -32.21
CA SER A 288 -23.85 -2.28 -33.24
C SER A 288 -24.48 -1.84 -34.57
N SER A 289 -23.91 -0.81 -35.19
CA SER A 289 -24.22 -0.54 -36.59
C SER A 289 -23.87 -1.84 -37.31
N THR A 290 -24.89 -2.58 -37.63
CA THR A 290 -24.80 -3.79 -38.42
C THR A 290 -24.07 -3.47 -39.71
N LEU A 291 -23.21 -4.39 -40.14
CA LEU A 291 -22.55 -4.44 -41.45
C LEU A 291 -23.50 -4.28 -42.68
N GLY A 292 -24.63 -3.58 -42.51
CA GLY A 292 -25.65 -3.36 -43.53
C GLY A 292 -25.45 -2.16 -44.44
N ASP A 293 -24.54 -1.24 -44.08
CA ASP A 293 -24.32 -0.02 -44.85
C ASP A 293 -23.07 -0.08 -45.77
N LEU A 294 -22.55 -1.25 -46.06
CA LEU A 294 -21.40 -1.47 -46.94
C LEU A 294 -21.74 -2.30 -48.22
N PHE A 295 -23.02 -2.28 -48.65
CA PHE A 295 -23.37 -2.81 -49.97
C PHE A 295 -24.29 -1.86 -50.73
#